data_53225bb63e277391bbb6c2e3939b37b5
#
_entry.id   53225bb63e277391bbb6c2e3939b37b5
#
_cell.length_a   1.000
_cell.length_b   1.000
_cell.length_c   1.000
_cell.angle_alpha   90.00
_cell.angle_beta   90.00
_cell.angle_gamma   90.00
#
_symmetry.space_group_name_H-M   'P 1'
#
loop_
_entity.id
_entity.type
_entity.pdbx_description
1 polymer ?
#
loop_
_entity_poly.entity_id
_entity_poly.type
_entity_poly.pdbx_seq_one_letter_code
_entity_poly.pdbx_strand_id
1 'polypeptide(L)'
;MIQRIQSIYLLLAGIFAALACAAPCALFTGAQPDATCSLYGCHYVASTVAEEQFTYPFGVALMTALSTILPLIIIFGYKNRKRQISHVNLAMLLVVAWYAVCAAYCFAAASRTGFEVAPSYGLAFPALSLLALYLAKRGIKHDEALVRA
;
A
#
# COMPACT_ATOMS: atom_id res chain seq x y z
N MET A 1 -8.50 7.95 26.94
CA MET A 1 -7.28 7.13 26.71
C MET A 1 -7.35 6.26 25.44
N ILE A 2 -8.50 5.73 25.06
CA ILE A 2 -8.66 4.82 23.90
C ILE A 2 -8.37 5.53 22.57
N GLN A 3 -8.67 6.82 22.46
CA GLN A 3 -8.39 7.63 21.25
C GLN A 3 -6.89 7.67 20.86
N ARG A 4 -5.98 7.56 21.83
CA ARG A 4 -4.52 7.50 21.56
C ARG A 4 -4.14 6.20 20.84
N ILE A 5 -4.75 5.08 21.21
CA ILE A 5 -4.46 3.76 20.60
C ILE A 5 -4.89 3.74 19.14
N GLN A 6 -6.04 4.34 18.81
CA GLN A 6 -6.54 4.43 17.42
C GLN A 6 -5.59 5.26 16.54
N SER A 7 -5.09 6.38 17.07
CA SER A 7 -4.10 7.20 16.35
C SER A 7 -2.80 6.44 16.10
N ILE A 8 -2.38 5.57 17.03
CA ILE A 8 -1.20 4.71 16.85
C ILE A 8 -1.43 3.71 15.71
N TYR A 9 -2.59 3.06 15.64
CA TYR A 9 -2.91 2.14 14.55
C TYR A 9 -2.97 2.85 13.19
N LEU A 10 -3.52 4.06 13.12
CA LEU A 10 -3.53 4.85 11.89
C LEU A 10 -2.12 5.29 11.48
N LEU A 11 -1.29 5.68 12.45
CA LEU A 11 0.12 6.01 12.20
C LEU A 11 0.88 4.79 11.67
N LEU A 12 0.72 3.63 12.29
CA LEU A 12 1.33 2.37 11.85
C LEU A 12 0.85 2.00 10.44
N ALA A 13 -0.43 2.19 10.12
CA ALA A 13 -0.95 1.94 8.78
C ALA A 13 -0.25 2.81 7.73
N GLY A 14 -0.05 4.10 8.01
CA GLY A 14 0.69 5.00 7.12
C GLY A 14 2.16 4.60 6.97
N ILE A 15 2.83 4.22 8.07
CA ILE A 15 4.23 3.77 8.04
C ILE A 15 4.36 2.48 7.21
N PHE A 16 3.49 1.48 7.42
CA PHE A 16 3.54 0.24 6.65
C PHE A 16 3.26 0.48 5.16
N ALA A 17 2.32 1.36 4.81
CA ALA A 17 2.10 1.73 3.42
C ALA A 17 3.34 2.40 2.80
N ALA A 18 4.04 3.27 3.54
CA ALA A 18 5.26 3.92 3.09
C ALA A 18 6.43 2.94 2.92
N LEU A 19 6.52 1.90 3.77
CA LEU A 19 7.58 0.88 3.67
C LEU A 19 7.52 0.08 2.36
N ALA A 20 6.38 0.05 1.67
CA ALA A 20 6.29 -0.52 0.32
C ALA A 20 7.18 0.23 -0.70
N CYS A 21 7.55 1.48 -0.44
CA CYS A 21 8.52 2.22 -1.28
C CYS A 21 9.96 1.78 -1.05
N ALA A 22 10.27 1.18 0.10
CA ALA A 22 11.62 0.78 0.48
C ALA A 22 11.90 -0.71 0.23
N ALA A 23 10.88 -1.50 -0.04
CA ALA A 23 10.98 -2.94 -0.23
C ALA A 23 10.48 -3.36 -1.61
N PRO A 24 11.17 -4.30 -2.31
CA PRO A 24 10.71 -4.81 -3.59
C PRO A 24 9.39 -5.57 -3.43
N CYS A 25 8.38 -5.20 -4.21
CA CYS A 25 7.07 -5.83 -4.22
C CYS A 25 6.99 -6.98 -5.23
N ALA A 26 7.68 -6.84 -6.36
CA ALA A 26 7.79 -7.87 -7.39
C ALA A 26 9.19 -7.87 -8.01
N LEU A 27 9.66 -9.06 -8.38
CA LEU A 27 10.92 -9.28 -9.08
C LEU A 27 10.61 -9.79 -10.48
N PHE A 28 11.26 -9.22 -11.48
CA PHE A 28 11.19 -9.62 -12.88
C PHE A 28 12.54 -10.17 -13.31
N THR A 29 12.53 -11.37 -13.86
CA THR A 29 13.73 -12.02 -14.37
C THR A 29 13.56 -12.32 -15.86
N GLY A 30 14.51 -11.82 -16.67
CA GLY A 30 14.54 -12.08 -18.11
C GLY A 30 15.24 -13.40 -18.45
N ALA A 31 15.26 -13.73 -19.75
CA ALA A 31 15.94 -14.93 -20.24
C ALA A 31 17.47 -14.89 -20.07
N GLN A 32 18.04 -13.68 -19.94
CA GLN A 32 19.44 -13.49 -19.59
C GLN A 32 19.60 -13.26 -18.09
N PRO A 33 20.59 -13.85 -17.43
CA PRO A 33 20.76 -13.75 -15.96
C PRO A 33 20.97 -12.31 -15.46
N ASP A 34 21.47 -11.44 -16.33
CA ASP A 34 21.71 -10.02 -16.01
C ASP A 34 20.49 -9.12 -16.27
N ALA A 35 19.45 -9.64 -16.93
CA ALA A 35 18.22 -8.88 -17.21
C ALA A 35 17.24 -9.00 -16.05
N THR A 36 17.38 -8.16 -15.03
CA THR A 36 16.53 -8.13 -13.85
C THR A 36 15.90 -6.77 -13.63
N CYS A 37 14.67 -6.75 -13.13
CA CYS A 37 13.98 -5.55 -12.69
C CYS A 37 13.26 -5.83 -11.35
N SER A 38 13.33 -4.88 -10.45
CA SER A 38 12.62 -4.94 -9.16
C SER A 38 11.61 -3.82 -9.09
N LEU A 39 10.35 -4.15 -8.84
CA LEU A 39 9.26 -3.18 -8.63
C LEU A 39 9.14 -2.87 -7.13
N TYR A 40 9.20 -1.59 -6.80
CA TYR A 40 8.90 -1.04 -5.49
C TYR A 40 7.53 -0.32 -5.50
N GLY A 41 7.04 0.08 -4.35
CA GLY A 41 5.75 0.76 -4.25
C GLY A 41 5.66 2.13 -4.93
N CYS A 42 6.78 2.75 -5.27
CA CYS A 42 6.80 4.08 -5.90
C CYS A 42 7.71 4.18 -7.13
N HIS A 43 8.57 3.21 -7.39
CA HIS A 43 9.51 3.21 -8.51
C HIS A 43 9.90 1.78 -8.90
N TYR A 44 10.69 1.64 -9.94
CA TYR A 44 11.35 0.39 -10.28
C TYR A 44 12.86 0.59 -10.37
N VAL A 45 13.61 -0.48 -10.15
CA VAL A 45 15.05 -0.53 -10.35
C VAL A 45 15.34 -1.66 -11.33
N ALA A 46 15.87 -1.32 -12.50
CA ALA A 46 16.19 -2.26 -13.55
C ALA A 46 17.70 -2.27 -13.83
N SER A 47 18.20 -3.41 -14.36
CA SER A 47 19.52 -3.45 -14.96
C SER A 47 19.54 -2.64 -16.26
N THR A 48 20.73 -2.21 -16.71
CA THR A 48 20.91 -1.45 -17.95
C THR A 48 20.31 -2.13 -19.19
N VAL A 49 20.23 -3.47 -19.19
CA VAL A 49 19.65 -4.27 -20.29
C VAL A 49 18.13 -4.25 -20.26
N ALA A 50 17.53 -4.12 -19.08
CA ALA A 50 16.08 -4.19 -18.90
C ALA A 50 15.41 -2.80 -18.85
N GLU A 51 16.16 -1.73 -18.64
CA GLU A 51 15.63 -0.39 -18.34
C GLU A 51 14.67 0.13 -19.43
N GLU A 52 15.02 -0.04 -20.71
CA GLU A 52 14.21 0.45 -21.82
C GLU A 52 12.87 -0.30 -22.00
N GLN A 53 12.73 -1.49 -21.40
CA GLN A 53 11.58 -2.36 -21.57
C GLN A 53 10.47 -2.09 -20.54
N PHE A 54 10.79 -1.43 -19.44
CA PHE A 54 9.86 -1.15 -18.35
C PHE A 54 9.33 0.28 -18.41
N THR A 55 8.03 0.42 -18.20
CA THR A 55 7.36 1.71 -18.08
C THR A 55 7.28 2.10 -16.60
N TYR A 56 7.47 3.39 -16.30
CA TYR A 56 7.36 3.88 -14.92
C TYR A 56 6.02 3.52 -14.28
N PRO A 57 5.99 2.95 -13.07
CA PRO A 57 4.78 2.46 -12.41
C PRO A 57 3.99 3.60 -11.75
N PHE A 58 3.57 4.61 -12.52
CA PHE A 58 2.88 5.80 -12.00
C PHE A 58 1.63 5.46 -11.19
N GLY A 59 0.83 4.49 -11.65
CA GLY A 59 -0.38 4.06 -10.95
C GLY A 59 -0.07 3.46 -9.58
N VAL A 60 0.97 2.63 -9.49
CA VAL A 60 1.43 2.03 -8.22
C VAL A 60 1.93 3.12 -7.28
N ALA A 61 2.75 4.05 -7.77
CA ALA A 61 3.28 5.17 -6.99
C ALA A 61 2.17 6.08 -6.45
N LEU A 62 1.19 6.42 -7.27
CA LEU A 62 0.04 7.22 -6.86
C LEU A 62 -0.77 6.53 -5.76
N MET A 63 -1.08 5.26 -5.92
CA MET A 63 -1.82 4.49 -4.92
C MET A 63 -1.05 4.34 -3.62
N THR A 64 0.28 4.17 -3.67
CA THR A 64 1.13 4.13 -2.48
C THR A 64 1.11 5.47 -1.74
N ALA A 65 1.23 6.58 -2.46
CA ALA A 65 1.16 7.92 -1.87
C ALA A 65 -0.20 8.16 -1.18
N LEU A 66 -1.30 7.84 -1.84
CA LEU A 66 -2.65 7.98 -1.26
C LEU A 66 -2.84 7.07 -0.03
N SER A 67 -2.38 5.81 -0.10
CA SER A 67 -2.46 4.86 1.02
C SER A 67 -1.62 5.28 2.21
N THR A 68 -0.54 6.04 2.00
CA THR A 68 0.32 6.57 3.06
C THR A 68 -0.27 7.83 3.68
N ILE A 69 -0.74 8.76 2.86
CA ILE A 69 -1.18 10.10 3.31
C ILE A 69 -2.55 10.03 3.98
N LEU A 70 -3.49 9.24 3.44
CA LEU A 70 -4.86 9.21 3.93
C LEU A 70 -4.98 8.79 5.41
N PRO A 71 -4.31 7.73 5.90
CA PRO A 71 -4.34 7.39 7.33
C PRO A 71 -3.83 8.52 8.23
N LEU A 72 -2.82 9.27 7.77
CA LEU A 72 -2.28 10.41 8.53
C LEU A 72 -3.30 11.55 8.63
N ILE A 73 -4.01 11.84 7.54
CA ILE A 73 -5.09 12.86 7.55
C ILE A 73 -6.23 12.43 8.48
N ILE A 74 -6.58 11.15 8.53
CA ILE A 74 -7.64 10.61 9.37
C ILE A 74 -7.37 10.85 10.86
N ILE A 75 -6.10 10.87 11.29
CA ILE A 75 -5.71 11.16 12.68
C ILE A 75 -6.25 12.53 13.11
N PHE A 76 -6.19 13.54 12.24
CA PHE A 76 -6.67 14.89 12.53
C PHE A 76 -8.21 15.03 12.51
N GLY A 77 -8.90 14.05 11.94
CA GLY A 77 -10.37 14.02 11.82
C GLY A 77 -11.12 13.55 13.07
N TYR A 78 -10.50 13.52 14.24
CA TYR A 78 -11.01 12.93 15.49
C TYR A 78 -12.33 13.52 16.01
N LYS A 79 -12.69 14.74 15.60
CA LYS A 79 -13.92 15.42 16.06
C LYS A 79 -15.22 14.77 15.54
N ASN A 80 -15.17 14.12 14.39
CA ASN A 80 -16.34 13.48 13.78
C ASN A 80 -16.08 11.99 13.52
N ARG A 81 -16.46 11.15 14.50
CA ARG A 81 -16.21 9.70 14.48
C ARG A 81 -16.86 8.98 13.29
N LYS A 82 -18.06 9.39 12.87
CA LYS A 82 -18.75 8.79 11.71
C LYS A 82 -17.95 9.03 10.43
N ARG A 83 -17.48 10.27 10.22
CA ARG A 83 -16.62 10.61 9.08
C ARG A 83 -15.29 9.86 9.16
N GLN A 84 -14.72 9.73 10.34
CA GLN A 84 -13.48 9.00 10.55
C GLN A 84 -13.61 7.52 10.13
N ILE A 85 -14.69 6.83 10.50
CA ILE A 85 -14.97 5.45 10.07
C ILE A 85 -15.10 5.37 8.54
N SER A 86 -15.79 6.32 7.92
CA SER A 86 -15.93 6.36 6.46
C SER A 86 -14.57 6.52 5.76
N HIS A 87 -13.71 7.41 6.26
CA HIS A 87 -12.37 7.60 5.71
C HIS A 87 -11.46 6.38 5.94
N VAL A 88 -11.58 5.68 7.07
CA VAL A 88 -10.85 4.42 7.30
C VAL A 88 -11.31 3.35 6.30
N ASN A 89 -12.61 3.26 6.00
CA ASN A 89 -13.10 2.35 4.96
C ASN A 89 -12.52 2.70 3.59
N LEU A 90 -12.45 3.99 3.26
CA LEU A 90 -11.82 4.47 2.02
C LEU A 90 -10.33 4.11 1.98
N ALA A 91 -9.60 4.27 3.10
CA ALA A 91 -8.20 3.88 3.19
C ALA A 91 -8.00 2.38 2.98
N MET A 92 -8.86 1.54 3.57
CA MET A 92 -8.83 0.09 3.33
C MET A 92 -9.07 -0.25 1.86
N LEU A 93 -10.05 0.41 1.22
CA LEU A 93 -10.33 0.24 -0.22
C LEU A 93 -9.14 0.62 -1.08
N LEU A 94 -8.44 1.72 -0.73
CA LEU A 94 -7.24 2.15 -1.45
C LEU A 94 -6.10 1.12 -1.36
N VAL A 95 -5.90 0.47 -0.21
CA VAL A 95 -4.89 -0.58 -0.09
C VAL A 95 -5.25 -1.80 -0.95
N VAL A 96 -6.54 -2.18 -0.99
CA VAL A 96 -7.00 -3.26 -1.89
C VAL A 96 -6.82 -2.87 -3.35
N ALA A 97 -7.17 -1.63 -3.73
CA ALA A 97 -6.96 -1.10 -5.07
C ALA A 97 -5.47 -1.05 -5.45
N TRP A 98 -4.60 -0.76 -4.48
CA TRP A 98 -3.15 -0.82 -4.68
C TRP A 98 -2.70 -2.21 -5.16
N TYR A 99 -3.17 -3.28 -4.51
CA TYR A 99 -2.87 -4.65 -4.96
C TYR A 99 -3.35 -4.92 -6.38
N ALA A 100 -4.55 -4.46 -6.72
CA ALA A 100 -5.10 -4.63 -8.07
C ALA A 100 -4.27 -3.89 -9.13
N VAL A 101 -3.86 -2.65 -8.84
CA VAL A 101 -3.01 -1.83 -9.73
C VAL A 101 -1.61 -2.43 -9.85
N CYS A 102 -1.04 -2.90 -8.74
CA CYS A 102 0.27 -3.58 -8.74
C CYS A 102 0.23 -4.87 -9.58
N ALA A 103 -0.80 -5.70 -9.41
CA ALA A 103 -0.99 -6.91 -10.20
C ALA A 103 -1.20 -6.59 -11.69
N ALA A 104 -1.98 -5.58 -12.02
CA ALA A 104 -2.19 -5.14 -13.40
C ALA A 104 -0.88 -4.66 -14.05
N TYR A 105 -0.07 -3.91 -13.30
CA TYR A 105 1.25 -3.50 -13.77
C TYR A 105 2.17 -4.69 -14.01
N CYS A 106 2.24 -5.63 -13.07
CA CYS A 106 3.05 -6.84 -13.19
C CYS A 106 2.63 -7.67 -14.40
N PHE A 107 1.33 -7.87 -14.61
CA PHE A 107 0.81 -8.61 -15.76
C PHE A 107 1.12 -7.91 -17.08
N ALA A 108 0.90 -6.60 -17.17
CA ALA A 108 1.20 -5.82 -18.37
C ALA A 108 2.70 -5.78 -18.68
N ALA A 109 3.55 -5.66 -17.67
CA ALA A 109 5.00 -5.71 -17.84
C ALA A 109 5.46 -7.09 -18.33
N ALA A 110 5.00 -8.16 -17.69
CA ALA A 110 5.33 -9.54 -18.08
C ALA A 110 4.90 -9.87 -19.51
N SER A 111 3.69 -9.46 -19.91
CA SER A 111 3.19 -9.70 -21.26
C SER A 111 3.95 -8.94 -22.36
N ARG A 112 4.53 -7.78 -22.04
CA ARG A 112 5.33 -6.98 -22.97
C ARG A 112 6.78 -7.45 -23.09
N THR A 113 7.38 -7.81 -21.95
CA THR A 113 8.80 -8.13 -21.88
C THR A 113 9.09 -9.63 -21.99
N GLY A 114 8.10 -10.47 -21.72
CA GLY A 114 8.29 -11.92 -21.59
C GLY A 114 9.06 -12.34 -20.34
N PHE A 115 9.25 -11.42 -19.35
CA PHE A 115 9.94 -11.71 -18.11
C PHE A 115 9.06 -12.53 -17.17
N GLU A 116 9.68 -13.41 -16.41
CA GLU A 116 9.03 -14.10 -15.29
C GLU A 116 8.86 -13.17 -14.10
N VAL A 117 7.70 -13.22 -13.47
CA VAL A 117 7.35 -12.38 -12.33
C VAL A 117 7.28 -13.23 -11.07
N ALA A 118 8.06 -12.87 -10.07
CA ALA A 118 8.01 -13.47 -8.75
C ALA A 118 7.55 -12.43 -7.71
N PRO A 119 6.58 -12.78 -6.85
CA PRO A 119 6.22 -11.91 -5.71
C PRO A 119 7.37 -11.80 -4.73
N SER A 120 7.51 -10.64 -4.09
CA SER A 120 8.55 -10.40 -3.10
C SER A 120 7.98 -9.95 -1.76
N TYR A 121 8.82 -9.92 -0.73
CA TYR A 121 8.42 -9.63 0.65
C TYR A 121 7.79 -8.22 0.84
N GLY A 122 8.04 -7.30 -0.07
CA GLY A 122 7.44 -5.95 -0.03
C GLY A 122 5.92 -5.96 -0.09
N LEU A 123 5.30 -7.00 -0.65
CA LEU A 123 3.85 -7.17 -0.66
C LEU A 123 3.25 -7.35 0.75
N ALA A 124 4.05 -7.75 1.74
CA ALA A 124 3.57 -7.90 3.11
C ALA A 124 3.25 -6.55 3.77
N PHE A 125 3.93 -5.47 3.42
CA PHE A 125 3.74 -4.17 4.06
C PHE A 125 2.35 -3.57 3.85
N PRO A 126 1.79 -3.50 2.64
CA PRO A 126 0.40 -3.06 2.48
C PRO A 126 -0.62 -3.98 3.20
N ALA A 127 -0.35 -5.28 3.31
CA ALA A 127 -1.20 -6.19 4.10
C ALA A 127 -1.18 -5.84 5.60
N LEU A 128 -0.01 -5.53 6.15
CA LEU A 128 0.13 -5.03 7.53
C LEU A 128 -0.57 -3.69 7.72
N SER A 129 -0.50 -2.79 6.73
CA SER A 129 -1.25 -1.54 6.73
C SER A 129 -2.76 -1.80 6.78
N LEU A 130 -3.28 -2.75 6.00
CA LEU A 130 -4.68 -3.13 6.00
C LEU A 130 -5.13 -3.66 7.38
N LEU A 131 -4.31 -4.51 8.01
CA LEU A 131 -4.55 -5.01 9.36
C LEU A 131 -4.60 -3.87 10.38
N ALA A 132 -3.67 -2.93 10.33
CA ALA A 132 -3.64 -1.77 11.22
C ALA A 132 -4.88 -0.88 11.04
N LEU A 133 -5.32 -0.65 9.80
CA LEU A 133 -6.56 0.08 9.49
C LEU A 133 -7.80 -0.64 10.04
N TYR A 134 -7.85 -1.96 9.94
CA TYR A 134 -8.94 -2.75 10.51
C TYR A 134 -9.01 -2.62 12.04
N LEU A 135 -7.87 -2.71 12.72
CA LEU A 135 -7.78 -2.52 14.17
C LEU A 135 -8.18 -1.10 14.58
N ALA A 136 -7.75 -0.08 13.83
CA ALA A 136 -8.18 1.30 14.04
C ALA A 136 -9.72 1.43 13.92
N LYS A 137 -10.31 0.88 12.86
CA LYS A 137 -11.75 0.89 12.64
C LYS A 137 -12.51 0.22 13.79
N ARG A 138 -12.03 -0.94 14.25
CA ARG A 138 -12.63 -1.66 15.37
C ARG A 138 -12.61 -0.81 16.64
N GLY A 139 -11.48 -0.15 16.94
CA GLY A 139 -11.35 0.76 18.07
C GLY A 139 -12.32 1.93 18.01
N ILE A 140 -12.40 2.61 16.85
CA ILE A 140 -13.30 3.76 16.65
C ILE A 140 -14.76 3.37 16.83
N LYS A 141 -15.18 2.22 16.30
CA LYS A 141 -16.55 1.70 16.47
C LYS A 141 -16.88 1.37 17.94
N HIS A 142 -15.92 0.77 18.65
CA HIS A 142 -16.11 0.47 20.07
C HIS A 142 -16.31 1.74 20.89
N ASP A 143 -15.51 2.78 20.64
CA ASP A 143 -15.65 4.07 21.30
C ASP A 143 -16.97 4.77 20.95
N GLU A 144 -17.42 4.68 19.69
CA GLU A 144 -18.73 5.24 19.31
C GLU A 144 -19.86 4.55 20.06
N ALA A 145 -19.82 3.23 20.24
CA ALA A 145 -20.80 2.46 20.99
C ALA A 145 -20.84 2.88 22.47
N LEU A 146 -19.67 3.08 23.10
CA LEU A 146 -19.59 3.54 24.50
C LEU A 146 -20.17 4.93 24.71
N VAL A 147 -20.00 5.84 23.75
CA VAL A 147 -20.53 7.21 23.86
C VAL A 147 -22.03 7.26 23.63
N ARG A 148 -22.61 6.32 22.87
CA ARG A 148 -24.06 6.23 22.66
C ARG A 148 -24.79 5.53 23.80
N ALA A 149 -24.09 4.74 24.56
CA ALA A 149 -24.61 4.13 25.78
C ALA A 149 -24.49 5.12 26.94
#